data_3bfec3ae5b07fcaa63e756494fc7b1a6
#
_entry.id   3bfec3ae5b07fcaa63e756494fc7b1a6
#
_cell.length_a   1.000
_cell.length_b   1.000
_cell.length_c   1.000
_cell.angle_alpha   90.00
_cell.angle_beta   90.00
_cell.angle_gamma   90.00
#
_symmetry.space_group_name_H-M   'P 1'
#
loop_
_entity.id
_entity.type
_entity.pdbx_description
1 polymer ?
#
loop_
_entity_poly.entity_id
_entity_poly.type
_entity_poly.pdbx_seq_one_letter_code
_entity_poly.pdbx_strand_id
1 'polypeptide(L)'
;MKEVRDVIEMSGKTVFRDGRSHYKKTGVILGIVLAVTFLAGNVLGVSSSPDLHIDNLTEEYRSWHVGYFDANYVFKQTLLKDDRVTDVVSFDNVGYATLSYIKDTNKPYLFIAGFNEETYEMVPVQLITGRLPKDGSEVLMPSHLLSDINLDYAVGDTLDLAVGVRQDGDDILSQHVPYRPGDELLSVGEDKTYTVVGIYEKPIFEAADAPGYTLITASDRTVLVESISVFVSLKEVEEVYNYADGTAPGADYAVNSKLLQE
;
A
#
# COMPACT_ATOMS: atom_id res chain seq x y z
N MET A 1 -50.24 23.58 -71.31
CA MET A 1 -48.86 23.72 -70.79
C MET A 1 -48.73 24.45 -69.46
N LYS A 2 -49.64 25.33 -69.12
CA LYS A 2 -49.62 26.05 -67.83
C LYS A 2 -50.03 25.17 -66.64
N GLU A 3 -51.06 24.35 -66.79
CA GLU A 3 -51.55 23.47 -65.72
C GLU A 3 -50.57 22.38 -65.26
N VAL A 4 -49.78 21.79 -66.20
CA VAL A 4 -48.78 20.77 -65.87
C VAL A 4 -47.61 21.36 -65.07
N ARG A 5 -47.32 22.62 -65.27
CA ARG A 5 -46.22 23.30 -64.60
C ARG A 5 -46.62 23.65 -63.14
N ASP A 6 -47.86 24.01 -62.90
CA ASP A 6 -48.38 24.32 -61.57
C ASP A 6 -48.49 23.04 -60.68
N VAL A 7 -48.83 21.89 -61.26
CA VAL A 7 -48.90 20.61 -60.56
C VAL A 7 -47.49 20.11 -60.14
N ILE A 8 -46.48 20.31 -61.02
CA ILE A 8 -45.09 19.94 -60.69
C ILE A 8 -44.51 20.86 -59.58
N GLU A 9 -44.83 22.15 -59.63
CA GLU A 9 -44.35 23.10 -58.62
C GLU A 9 -45.03 22.87 -57.26
N MET A 10 -46.32 22.53 -57.20
CA MET A 10 -46.99 22.13 -55.99
C MET A 10 -46.51 20.79 -55.39
N SER A 11 -46.26 19.81 -56.26
CA SER A 11 -45.72 18.50 -55.81
C SER A 11 -44.33 18.64 -55.21
N GLY A 12 -43.45 19.43 -55.85
CA GLY A 12 -42.10 19.67 -55.32
C GLY A 12 -42.11 20.39 -53.96
N LYS A 13 -42.99 21.37 -53.77
CA LYS A 13 -43.08 22.10 -52.50
C LYS A 13 -43.62 21.25 -51.35
N THR A 14 -44.55 20.32 -51.63
CA THR A 14 -45.12 19.41 -50.60
C THR A 14 -44.09 18.34 -50.19
N VAL A 15 -43.34 17.80 -51.12
CA VAL A 15 -42.29 16.81 -50.80
C VAL A 15 -41.13 17.40 -49.97
N PHE A 16 -40.68 18.62 -50.31
CA PHE A 16 -39.65 19.31 -49.53
C PHE A 16 -40.12 19.74 -48.15
N ARG A 17 -41.38 20.05 -47.95
CA ARG A 17 -41.94 20.44 -46.66
C ARG A 17 -42.11 19.26 -45.70
N ASP A 18 -42.45 18.11 -46.21
CA ASP A 18 -42.62 16.90 -45.41
C ASP A 18 -41.27 16.30 -44.97
N GLY A 19 -40.28 16.29 -45.85
CA GLY A 19 -38.93 15.86 -45.51
C GLY A 19 -38.27 16.68 -44.37
N ARG A 20 -38.47 18.01 -44.43
CA ARG A 20 -37.93 18.94 -43.41
C ARG A 20 -38.58 18.76 -42.03
N SER A 21 -39.85 18.39 -41.99
CA SER A 21 -40.57 18.08 -40.76
C SER A 21 -40.10 16.78 -40.12
N HIS A 22 -39.83 15.74 -40.92
CA HIS A 22 -39.33 14.48 -40.42
C HIS A 22 -37.91 14.58 -39.85
N TYR A 23 -36.98 15.28 -40.52
CA TYR A 23 -35.60 15.50 -40.01
C TYR A 23 -35.58 16.27 -38.68
N LYS A 24 -36.46 17.26 -38.49
CA LYS A 24 -36.56 18.00 -37.23
C LYS A 24 -37.08 17.13 -36.10
N LYS A 25 -38.09 16.29 -36.34
CA LYS A 25 -38.65 15.37 -35.34
C LYS A 25 -37.67 14.25 -34.99
N THR A 26 -36.98 13.70 -35.97
CA THR A 26 -35.95 12.66 -35.78
C THR A 26 -34.75 13.23 -35.00
N GLY A 27 -34.32 14.46 -35.30
CA GLY A 27 -33.22 15.11 -34.56
C GLY A 27 -33.55 15.39 -33.09
N VAL A 28 -34.79 15.82 -32.81
CA VAL A 28 -35.25 16.03 -31.43
C VAL A 28 -35.32 14.72 -30.66
N ILE A 29 -35.86 13.66 -31.25
CA ILE A 29 -35.92 12.35 -30.61
C ILE A 29 -34.52 11.79 -30.36
N LEU A 30 -33.59 11.90 -31.33
CA LEU A 30 -32.21 11.47 -31.16
C LEU A 30 -31.50 12.27 -30.05
N GLY A 31 -31.73 13.57 -29.95
CA GLY A 31 -31.18 14.43 -28.89
C GLY A 31 -31.70 14.04 -27.50
N ILE A 32 -32.97 13.72 -27.36
CA ILE A 32 -33.56 13.27 -26.09
C ILE A 32 -32.99 11.92 -25.70
N VAL A 33 -32.88 10.97 -26.62
CA VAL A 33 -32.31 9.65 -26.34
C VAL A 33 -30.84 9.76 -25.89
N LEU A 34 -30.05 10.59 -26.56
CA LEU A 34 -28.64 10.82 -26.17
C LEU A 34 -28.54 11.50 -24.79
N ALA A 35 -29.42 12.47 -24.50
CA ALA A 35 -29.41 13.13 -23.18
C ALA A 35 -29.83 12.17 -22.06
N VAL A 36 -30.84 11.32 -22.29
CA VAL A 36 -31.27 10.30 -21.29
C VAL A 36 -30.19 9.25 -21.09
N THR A 37 -29.54 8.77 -22.16
CA THR A 37 -28.42 7.81 -22.04
C THR A 37 -27.23 8.40 -21.32
N PHE A 38 -26.89 9.66 -21.58
CA PHE A 38 -25.81 10.35 -20.88
C PHE A 38 -26.11 10.58 -19.41
N LEU A 39 -27.35 10.99 -19.07
CA LEU A 39 -27.78 11.13 -17.66
C LEU A 39 -27.83 9.77 -16.95
N ALA A 40 -28.38 8.73 -17.59
CA ALA A 40 -28.38 7.39 -17.01
C ALA A 40 -26.97 6.84 -16.83
N GLY A 41 -26.08 7.05 -17.79
CA GLY A 41 -24.66 6.66 -17.70
C GLY A 41 -23.93 7.34 -16.53
N ASN A 42 -24.16 8.64 -16.30
CA ASN A 42 -23.59 9.36 -15.19
C ASN A 42 -24.16 8.90 -13.82
N VAL A 43 -25.47 8.66 -13.74
CA VAL A 43 -26.10 8.19 -12.49
C VAL A 43 -25.64 6.75 -12.16
N LEU A 44 -25.53 5.86 -13.15
CA LEU A 44 -25.01 4.50 -12.94
C LEU A 44 -23.49 4.50 -12.69
N GLY A 45 -22.73 5.41 -13.31
CA GLY A 45 -21.30 5.57 -13.08
C GLY A 45 -20.97 6.09 -11.68
N VAL A 46 -21.76 7.05 -11.17
CA VAL A 46 -21.56 7.63 -9.84
C VAL A 46 -22.00 6.67 -8.72
N SER A 47 -23.01 5.83 -8.95
CA SER A 47 -23.46 4.85 -7.95
C SER A 47 -22.64 3.56 -7.90
N SER A 48 -21.77 3.31 -8.91
CA SER A 48 -20.95 2.08 -8.96
C SER A 48 -19.46 2.34 -8.67
N SER A 49 -19.03 3.61 -8.59
CA SER A 49 -17.62 3.98 -8.53
C SER A 49 -16.99 3.94 -7.12
N PRO A 50 -17.66 4.41 -6.06
CA PRO A 50 -17.04 4.44 -4.74
C PRO A 50 -16.72 3.03 -4.21
N ASP A 51 -17.69 2.12 -4.23
CA ASP A 51 -17.54 0.78 -3.67
C ASP A 51 -16.47 -0.05 -4.39
N LEU A 52 -16.44 -0.01 -5.73
CA LEU A 52 -15.41 -0.70 -6.53
C LEU A 52 -14.01 -0.13 -6.31
N HIS A 53 -13.88 1.17 -6.04
CA HIS A 53 -12.60 1.79 -5.80
C HIS A 53 -12.10 1.48 -4.39
N ILE A 54 -12.97 1.52 -3.40
CA ILE A 54 -12.67 1.13 -2.02
C ILE A 54 -12.27 -0.36 -1.96
N ASP A 55 -13.03 -1.24 -2.59
CA ASP A 55 -12.71 -2.67 -2.64
C ASP A 55 -11.33 -2.93 -3.27
N ASN A 56 -11.02 -2.28 -4.38
CA ASN A 56 -9.71 -2.40 -5.04
C ASN A 56 -8.57 -1.84 -4.17
N LEU A 57 -8.76 -0.69 -3.51
CA LEU A 57 -7.76 -0.12 -2.60
C LEU A 57 -7.58 -1.01 -1.37
N THR A 58 -8.64 -1.53 -0.81
CA THR A 58 -8.58 -2.46 0.32
C THR A 58 -7.87 -3.76 -0.06
N GLU A 59 -8.07 -4.28 -1.27
CA GLU A 59 -7.36 -5.44 -1.77
C GLU A 59 -5.86 -5.15 -2.00
N GLU A 60 -5.51 -3.98 -2.54
CA GLU A 60 -4.14 -3.57 -2.83
C GLU A 60 -3.36 -3.14 -1.57
N TYR A 61 -4.00 -2.35 -0.68
CA TYR A 61 -3.34 -1.76 0.51
C TYR A 61 -3.77 -2.39 1.83
N ARG A 62 -4.67 -3.36 1.78
CA ARG A 62 -5.28 -4.04 2.93
C ARG A 62 -5.98 -3.08 3.90
N SER A 63 -6.43 -3.60 5.01
CA SER A 63 -7.36 -2.88 5.89
C SER A 63 -6.70 -2.20 7.11
N TRP A 64 -5.37 -2.12 7.19
CA TRP A 64 -4.75 -1.43 8.31
C TRP A 64 -4.85 0.10 8.15
N HIS A 65 -5.13 0.79 9.24
CA HIS A 65 -5.28 2.23 9.27
C HIS A 65 -4.11 2.92 9.97
N VAL A 66 -3.62 2.37 11.08
CA VAL A 66 -2.49 2.89 11.85
C VAL A 66 -1.49 1.79 12.13
N GLY A 67 -0.20 2.08 11.93
CA GLY A 67 0.92 1.25 12.34
C GLY A 67 1.72 1.95 13.43
N TYR A 68 1.92 1.30 14.57
CA TYR A 68 2.79 1.74 15.66
C TYR A 68 4.08 0.94 15.61
N PHE A 69 5.20 1.66 15.65
CA PHE A 69 6.53 1.06 15.54
C PHE A 69 7.22 1.02 16.89
N ASP A 70 8.15 0.08 17.05
CA ASP A 70 8.87 -0.17 18.31
C ASP A 70 7.97 -0.30 19.54
N ALA A 71 6.81 -0.88 19.31
CA ALA A 71 5.88 -1.24 20.36
C ALA A 71 6.33 -2.54 21.08
N ASN A 72 5.62 -2.88 22.13
CA ASN A 72 5.80 -4.13 22.86
C ASN A 72 4.47 -4.93 22.95
N TYR A 73 4.58 -6.17 23.38
CA TYR A 73 3.41 -7.05 23.52
C TYR A 73 2.35 -6.54 24.49
N VAL A 74 2.73 -5.77 25.52
CA VAL A 74 1.77 -5.16 26.45
C VAL A 74 0.91 -4.13 25.73
N PHE A 75 1.53 -3.30 24.91
CA PHE A 75 0.82 -2.33 24.08
C PHE A 75 -0.12 -3.03 23.07
N LYS A 76 0.35 -4.08 22.38
CA LYS A 76 -0.52 -4.90 21.50
C LYS A 76 -1.74 -5.43 22.25
N GLN A 77 -1.56 -5.94 23.48
CA GLN A 77 -2.68 -6.43 24.31
C GLN A 77 -3.66 -5.33 24.72
N THR A 78 -3.19 -4.08 24.81
CA THR A 78 -4.07 -2.92 25.08
C THR A 78 -4.93 -2.61 23.85
N LEU A 79 -4.34 -2.64 22.66
CA LEU A 79 -5.04 -2.40 21.38
C LEU A 79 -6.11 -3.47 21.12
N LEU A 80 -5.82 -4.74 21.42
CA LEU A 80 -6.80 -5.84 21.30
C LEU A 80 -8.04 -5.69 22.20
N LYS A 81 -8.00 -4.82 23.21
CA LYS A 81 -9.11 -4.53 24.11
C LYS A 81 -9.83 -3.22 23.81
N ASP A 82 -9.34 -2.46 22.85
CA ASP A 82 -9.93 -1.18 22.47
C ASP A 82 -11.15 -1.41 21.58
N ASP A 83 -12.32 -0.95 22.04
CA ASP A 83 -13.58 -1.12 21.33
C ASP A 83 -13.63 -0.41 19.96
N ARG A 84 -12.71 0.51 19.68
CA ARG A 84 -12.58 1.21 18.41
C ARG A 84 -11.84 0.39 17.35
N VAL A 85 -11.11 -0.64 17.77
CA VAL A 85 -10.30 -1.50 16.91
C VAL A 85 -11.11 -2.68 16.41
N THR A 86 -10.96 -3.06 15.15
CA THR A 86 -11.53 -4.28 14.58
C THR A 86 -10.49 -5.41 14.53
N ASP A 87 -9.28 -5.09 14.10
CA ASP A 87 -8.22 -6.07 13.91
C ASP A 87 -6.87 -5.52 14.38
N VAL A 88 -6.01 -6.40 14.89
CA VAL A 88 -4.65 -6.09 15.33
C VAL A 88 -3.70 -7.17 14.88
N VAL A 89 -2.72 -6.81 14.04
CA VAL A 89 -1.60 -7.69 13.68
C VAL A 89 -0.27 -7.08 14.08
N SER A 90 0.79 -7.86 14.10
CA SER A 90 2.14 -7.35 14.35
C SER A 90 3.17 -8.17 13.63
N PHE A 91 4.31 -7.55 13.35
CA PHE A 91 5.52 -8.25 12.97
C PHE A 91 6.66 -7.99 13.96
N ASP A 92 7.60 -8.91 14.00
CA ASP A 92 8.76 -8.83 14.87
C ASP A 92 9.81 -7.89 14.27
N ASN A 93 10.35 -6.96 15.06
CA ASN A 93 11.52 -6.17 14.70
C ASN A 93 12.75 -7.00 15.03
N VAL A 94 13.20 -7.85 14.09
CA VAL A 94 14.29 -8.81 14.32
C VAL A 94 15.62 -8.11 14.49
N GLY A 95 15.84 -6.99 13.78
CA GLY A 95 17.04 -6.19 13.92
C GLY A 95 17.53 -5.59 12.62
N TYR A 96 18.76 -5.11 12.65
CA TYR A 96 19.43 -4.43 11.54
C TYR A 96 20.72 -5.16 11.16
N ALA A 97 21.09 -5.01 9.90
CA ALA A 97 22.39 -5.47 9.41
C ALA A 97 22.96 -4.44 8.41
N THR A 98 24.23 -4.54 8.11
CA THR A 98 24.85 -3.82 7.01
C THR A 98 25.06 -4.76 5.82
N LEU A 99 24.94 -4.21 4.62
CA LEU A 99 25.31 -4.90 3.39
C LEU A 99 26.32 -4.05 2.61
N SER A 100 27.40 -4.70 2.17
CA SER A 100 28.40 -4.02 1.34
C SER A 100 27.75 -3.49 0.04
N TYR A 101 28.28 -2.36 -0.44
CA TYR A 101 27.87 -1.75 -1.71
C TYR A 101 26.52 -1.03 -1.74
N ILE A 102 25.83 -0.83 -0.61
CA ILE A 102 24.71 0.11 -0.55
C ILE A 102 25.24 1.51 -0.90
N LYS A 103 24.62 2.16 -1.89
CA LYS A 103 25.04 3.48 -2.39
C LYS A 103 24.39 4.62 -1.66
N ASP A 104 23.15 4.42 -1.21
CA ASP A 104 22.44 5.44 -0.46
C ASP A 104 23.04 5.60 0.93
N THR A 105 23.79 6.69 1.10
CA THR A 105 24.46 7.02 2.37
C THR A 105 23.50 7.40 3.49
N ASN A 106 22.25 7.70 3.19
CA ASN A 106 21.20 7.97 4.18
C ASN A 106 20.42 6.71 4.57
N LYS A 107 20.63 5.60 3.84
CA LYS A 107 19.95 4.32 4.05
C LYS A 107 20.95 3.15 4.07
N PRO A 108 21.91 3.17 5.04
CA PRO A 108 23.03 2.23 5.02
C PRO A 108 22.71 0.83 5.52
N TYR A 109 21.49 0.58 6.02
CA TYR A 109 21.14 -0.65 6.69
C TYR A 109 20.15 -1.51 5.90
N LEU A 110 20.10 -2.78 6.30
CA LEU A 110 18.97 -3.67 6.11
C LEU A 110 18.19 -3.71 7.43
N PHE A 111 16.89 -3.59 7.38
CA PHE A 111 15.98 -3.85 8.50
C PHE A 111 15.30 -5.20 8.28
N ILE A 112 15.28 -6.08 9.29
CA ILE A 112 14.75 -7.43 9.18
C ILE A 112 13.44 -7.49 9.97
N ALA A 113 12.32 -7.70 9.27
CA ALA A 113 10.97 -7.79 9.80
C ALA A 113 10.48 -9.26 9.76
N GLY A 114 10.07 -9.79 10.89
CA GLY A 114 9.55 -11.15 11.01
C GLY A 114 8.03 -11.17 10.87
N PHE A 115 7.49 -11.67 9.75
CA PHE A 115 6.06 -11.74 9.47
C PHE A 115 5.50 -13.13 9.81
N ASN A 116 4.29 -13.14 10.35
CA ASN A 116 3.46 -14.34 10.46
C ASN A 116 2.33 -14.31 9.40
N GLU A 117 1.53 -15.38 9.34
CA GLU A 117 0.44 -15.53 8.38
C GLU A 117 -0.60 -14.39 8.51
N GLU A 118 -1.00 -14.06 9.73
CA GLU A 118 -1.96 -12.98 10.02
C GLU A 118 -1.44 -11.61 9.56
N THR A 119 -0.12 -11.38 9.66
CA THR A 119 0.51 -10.14 9.19
C THR A 119 0.41 -10.00 7.68
N TYR A 120 0.65 -11.08 6.92
CA TYR A 120 0.51 -11.06 5.46
C TYR A 120 -0.93 -10.82 4.99
N GLU A 121 -1.92 -11.22 5.78
CA GLU A 121 -3.34 -10.97 5.46
C GLU A 121 -3.70 -9.49 5.55
N MET A 122 -3.09 -8.74 6.46
CA MET A 122 -3.45 -7.35 6.74
C MET A 122 -2.47 -6.34 6.17
N VAL A 123 -1.18 -6.67 6.12
CA VAL A 123 -0.11 -5.83 5.58
C VAL A 123 0.36 -6.41 4.25
N PRO A 124 0.01 -5.81 3.10
CA PRO A 124 0.24 -6.42 1.80
C PRO A 124 1.72 -6.46 1.44
N VAL A 125 2.14 -7.59 0.88
CA VAL A 125 3.44 -7.81 0.28
C VAL A 125 3.24 -8.21 -1.17
N GLN A 126 3.61 -7.35 -2.10
CA GLN A 126 3.47 -7.61 -3.54
C GLN A 126 4.71 -8.32 -4.06
N LEU A 127 4.61 -9.63 -4.27
CA LEU A 127 5.69 -10.42 -4.83
C LEU A 127 5.89 -10.12 -6.31
N ILE A 128 7.15 -9.84 -6.69
CA ILE A 128 7.57 -9.74 -8.09
C ILE A 128 7.96 -11.13 -8.60
N THR A 129 8.66 -11.92 -7.79
CA THR A 129 9.07 -13.28 -8.11
C THR A 129 9.33 -14.10 -6.85
N GLY A 130 9.32 -15.42 -6.97
CA GLY A 130 9.57 -16.32 -5.85
C GLY A 130 8.32 -16.63 -5.02
N ARG A 131 8.50 -16.78 -3.71
CA ARG A 131 7.47 -17.16 -2.75
C ARG A 131 7.69 -16.51 -1.39
N LEU A 132 6.70 -16.59 -0.50
CA LEU A 132 6.83 -16.16 0.89
C LEU A 132 7.80 -17.07 1.67
N PRO A 133 8.53 -16.53 2.68
CA PRO A 133 9.38 -17.28 3.60
C PRO A 133 8.57 -18.29 4.40
N LYS A 134 9.16 -19.46 4.66
CA LYS A 134 8.56 -20.53 5.47
C LYS A 134 9.08 -20.55 6.90
N ASP A 135 10.30 -20.08 7.10
CA ASP A 135 10.97 -20.04 8.40
C ASP A 135 11.92 -18.85 8.49
N GLY A 136 12.54 -18.70 9.67
CA GLY A 136 13.42 -17.58 9.98
C GLY A 136 14.79 -17.61 9.27
N SER A 137 15.08 -18.61 8.44
CA SER A 137 16.29 -18.69 7.61
C SER A 137 16.07 -18.22 6.17
N GLU A 138 14.83 -17.91 5.80
CA GLU A 138 14.42 -17.44 4.48
C GLU A 138 14.03 -15.97 4.51
N VAL A 139 14.32 -15.21 3.43
CA VAL A 139 13.96 -13.80 3.32
C VAL A 139 13.38 -13.43 1.97
N LEU A 140 12.49 -12.44 1.99
CA LEU A 140 12.14 -11.62 0.83
C LEU A 140 13.08 -10.44 0.76
N MET A 141 13.53 -10.11 -0.44
CA MET A 141 14.38 -8.94 -0.72
C MET A 141 13.58 -7.88 -1.46
N PRO A 142 13.61 -6.62 -1.03
CA PRO A 142 12.86 -5.57 -1.70
C PRO A 142 13.57 -5.13 -2.99
N SER A 143 12.81 -4.95 -4.07
CA SER A 143 13.34 -4.63 -5.40
C SER A 143 14.14 -3.31 -5.46
N HIS A 144 13.77 -2.33 -4.65
CA HIS A 144 14.47 -1.04 -4.60
C HIS A 144 15.88 -1.15 -3.98
N LEU A 145 16.14 -2.13 -3.10
CA LEU A 145 17.50 -2.45 -2.66
C LEU A 145 18.36 -2.92 -3.83
N LEU A 146 17.86 -3.84 -4.66
CA LEU A 146 18.60 -4.35 -5.81
C LEU A 146 19.00 -3.24 -6.79
N SER A 147 18.12 -2.25 -6.97
CA SER A 147 18.41 -1.08 -7.81
C SER A 147 19.52 -0.19 -7.22
N ASP A 148 19.63 -0.14 -5.89
CA ASP A 148 20.65 0.68 -5.21
C ASP A 148 22.02 0.02 -5.17
N ILE A 149 22.09 -1.26 -4.78
CA ILE A 149 23.37 -1.95 -4.58
C ILE A 149 24.09 -2.35 -5.87
N ASN A 150 23.41 -2.35 -7.00
CA ASN A 150 23.96 -2.79 -8.30
C ASN A 150 24.57 -4.21 -8.25
N LEU A 151 23.97 -5.09 -7.45
CA LEU A 151 24.27 -6.51 -7.36
C LEU A 151 23.04 -7.29 -7.79
N ASP A 152 23.26 -8.34 -8.56
CA ASP A 152 22.20 -9.21 -9.06
C ASP A 152 21.94 -10.33 -8.05
N TYR A 153 21.27 -10.00 -6.93
CA TYR A 153 20.72 -11.06 -6.07
C TYR A 153 19.51 -11.69 -6.74
N ALA A 154 19.48 -12.99 -6.74
CA ALA A 154 18.40 -13.80 -7.30
C ALA A 154 17.79 -14.72 -6.22
N VAL A 155 16.60 -15.23 -6.49
CA VAL A 155 16.00 -16.28 -5.69
C VAL A 155 16.92 -17.50 -5.68
N GLY A 156 17.27 -17.95 -4.47
CA GLY A 156 18.23 -19.04 -4.20
C GLY A 156 19.59 -18.57 -3.67
N ASP A 157 19.92 -17.29 -3.79
CA ASP A 157 21.16 -16.74 -3.22
C ASP A 157 21.10 -16.66 -1.71
N THR A 158 22.29 -16.62 -1.09
CA THR A 158 22.42 -16.52 0.37
C THR A 158 23.00 -15.17 0.78
N LEU A 159 22.59 -14.72 1.97
CA LEU A 159 23.06 -13.51 2.63
C LEU A 159 23.58 -13.88 4.02
N ASP A 160 24.87 -13.64 4.26
CA ASP A 160 25.44 -13.73 5.60
C ASP A 160 25.42 -12.33 6.22
N LEU A 161 24.64 -12.16 7.28
CA LEU A 161 24.38 -10.89 7.92
C LEU A 161 24.72 -10.92 9.40
N ALA A 162 25.50 -9.95 9.85
CA ALA A 162 25.68 -9.66 11.26
C ALA A 162 24.53 -8.80 11.76
N VAL A 163 23.53 -9.44 12.39
CA VAL A 163 22.30 -8.82 12.83
C VAL A 163 22.47 -8.21 14.22
N GLY A 164 21.99 -7.00 14.40
CA GLY A 164 22.10 -6.28 15.65
C GLY A 164 21.05 -5.18 15.80
N VAL A 165 21.29 -4.25 16.71
CA VAL A 165 20.43 -3.11 16.98
C VAL A 165 21.16 -1.81 16.64
N ARG A 166 20.41 -0.84 16.13
CA ARG A 166 20.89 0.53 15.97
C ARG A 166 20.80 1.25 17.31
N GLN A 167 21.83 1.97 17.70
CA GLN A 167 21.81 2.70 18.96
C GLN A 167 22.60 4.02 18.87
N ASP A 168 22.13 5.01 19.63
CA ASP A 168 22.81 6.29 19.90
C ASP A 168 23.02 6.38 21.42
N GLY A 169 24.24 6.13 21.87
CA GLY A 169 24.52 5.92 23.30
C GLY A 169 23.74 4.71 23.86
N ASP A 170 22.85 4.96 24.83
CA ASP A 170 22.00 3.94 25.45
C ASP A 170 20.60 3.81 24.75
N ASP A 171 20.28 4.70 23.81
CA ASP A 171 19.01 4.73 23.12
C ASP A 171 18.99 3.78 21.91
N ILE A 172 18.03 2.86 21.86
CA ILE A 172 17.80 1.99 20.71
C ILE A 172 16.99 2.76 19.66
N LEU A 173 17.50 2.78 18.42
CA LEU A 173 16.90 3.51 17.32
C LEU A 173 16.03 2.66 16.43
N SER A 174 14.85 3.17 16.09
CA SER A 174 13.84 2.50 15.26
C SER A 174 14.07 2.68 13.76
N GLN A 175 13.27 1.94 12.95
CA GLN A 175 13.19 2.11 11.50
C GLN A 175 12.58 3.47 11.11
N HIS A 176 11.98 4.21 12.03
CA HIS A 176 11.39 5.53 11.81
C HIS A 176 12.30 6.69 12.25
N VAL A 177 13.43 6.39 12.89
CA VAL A 177 14.47 7.39 13.17
C VAL A 177 15.43 7.43 11.99
N PRO A 178 15.50 8.52 11.22
CA PRO A 178 16.42 8.66 10.10
C PRO A 178 17.87 8.41 10.51
N TYR A 179 18.68 7.93 9.56
CA TYR A 179 20.10 7.68 9.81
C TYR A 179 20.84 8.95 10.24
N ARG A 180 21.68 8.84 11.28
CA ARG A 180 22.49 9.94 11.85
C ARG A 180 23.97 9.61 11.69
N PRO A 181 24.62 10.05 10.60
CA PRO A 181 26.03 9.75 10.36
C PRO A 181 26.94 10.20 11.49
N GLY A 182 27.67 9.28 12.10
CA GLY A 182 28.63 9.55 13.18
C GLY A 182 28.05 9.59 14.59
N ASP A 183 26.73 9.63 14.75
CA ASP A 183 26.06 9.67 16.06
C ASP A 183 25.50 8.30 16.47
N GLU A 184 25.38 7.36 15.52
CA GLU A 184 24.83 6.04 15.81
C GLU A 184 25.77 4.89 15.44
N LEU A 185 25.55 3.75 16.10
CA LEU A 185 26.29 2.51 15.91
C LEU A 185 25.32 1.36 15.63
N LEU A 186 25.78 0.36 14.85
CA LEU A 186 25.14 -0.95 14.80
C LEU A 186 25.84 -1.84 15.83
N SER A 187 25.16 -2.15 16.92
CA SER A 187 25.61 -3.12 17.92
C SER A 187 25.22 -4.52 17.48
N VAL A 188 26.19 -5.25 16.92
CA VAL A 188 25.96 -6.60 16.37
C VAL A 188 25.75 -7.58 17.52
N GLY A 189 24.70 -8.39 17.40
CA GLY A 189 24.34 -9.44 18.37
C GLY A 189 24.56 -10.86 17.86
N GLU A 190 24.24 -11.17 16.61
CA GLU A 190 24.23 -12.51 16.07
C GLU A 190 24.54 -12.55 14.57
N ASP A 191 25.32 -13.54 14.14
CA ASP A 191 25.52 -13.84 12.72
C ASP A 191 24.41 -14.77 12.22
N LYS A 192 23.71 -14.37 11.15
CA LYS A 192 22.63 -15.14 10.52
C LYS A 192 22.85 -15.30 9.03
N THR A 193 22.60 -16.51 8.54
CA THR A 193 22.56 -16.79 7.10
C THR A 193 21.12 -16.89 6.65
N TYR A 194 20.75 -16.09 5.66
CA TYR A 194 19.43 -16.10 5.05
C TYR A 194 19.49 -16.56 3.60
N THR A 195 18.48 -17.30 3.15
CA THR A 195 18.27 -17.63 1.75
C THR A 195 17.22 -16.69 1.16
N VAL A 196 17.53 -16.04 0.05
CA VAL A 196 16.55 -15.21 -0.70
C VAL A 196 15.56 -16.14 -1.38
N VAL A 197 14.28 -16.09 -0.98
CA VAL A 197 13.22 -16.94 -1.54
C VAL A 197 12.23 -16.19 -2.41
N GLY A 198 12.31 -14.87 -2.43
CA GLY A 198 11.49 -14.02 -3.30
C GLY A 198 11.99 -12.58 -3.31
N ILE A 199 11.54 -11.87 -4.35
CA ILE A 199 11.75 -10.44 -4.52
C ILE A 199 10.36 -9.78 -4.52
N TYR A 200 10.22 -8.65 -3.82
CA TYR A 200 8.95 -7.97 -3.65
C TYR A 200 9.08 -6.45 -3.86
N GLU A 201 7.98 -5.77 -4.10
CA GLU A 201 7.94 -4.31 -4.22
C GLU A 201 8.21 -3.63 -2.88
N LYS A 202 8.69 -2.36 -2.90
CA LYS A 202 8.91 -1.60 -1.67
C LYS A 202 7.65 -1.61 -0.79
N PRO A 203 7.75 -1.98 0.50
CA PRO A 203 6.58 -2.00 1.38
C PRO A 203 6.06 -0.60 1.67
N ILE A 204 4.74 -0.44 1.72
CA ILE A 204 4.08 0.86 1.91
C ILE A 204 4.32 1.47 3.30
N PHE A 205 4.66 0.65 4.30
CA PHE A 205 4.99 1.11 5.65
C PHE A 205 6.45 1.55 5.82
N GLU A 206 7.32 1.31 4.83
CA GLU A 206 8.70 1.79 4.86
C GLU A 206 8.76 3.26 4.48
N ALA A 207 9.04 4.13 5.45
CA ALA A 207 9.15 5.56 5.26
C ALA A 207 10.21 5.92 4.19
N ALA A 208 10.08 7.11 3.61
CA ALA A 208 11.02 7.56 2.57
C ALA A 208 12.43 7.78 3.13
N ASP A 209 12.53 8.21 4.38
CA ASP A 209 13.75 8.49 5.16
C ASP A 209 14.13 7.34 6.11
N ALA A 210 13.49 6.18 5.99
CA ALA A 210 13.85 4.98 6.74
C ALA A 210 15.33 4.62 6.52
N PRO A 211 16.09 4.35 7.58
CA PRO A 211 17.53 4.10 7.49
C PRO A 211 17.90 2.72 6.93
N GLY A 212 16.93 1.82 6.83
CA GLY A 212 17.13 0.46 6.36
C GLY A 212 16.15 0.03 5.26
N TYR A 213 16.63 -0.78 4.32
CA TYR A 213 15.81 -1.52 3.38
C TYR A 213 15.17 -2.70 4.10
N THR A 214 13.86 -2.85 4.00
CA THR A 214 13.15 -3.89 4.76
C THR A 214 13.26 -5.25 4.08
N LEU A 215 13.93 -6.20 4.72
CA LEU A 215 13.87 -7.63 4.40
C LEU A 215 12.75 -8.26 5.23
N ILE A 216 11.99 -9.18 4.64
CA ILE A 216 10.91 -9.87 5.36
C ILE A 216 11.27 -11.33 5.50
N THR A 217 11.30 -11.84 6.75
CA THR A 217 11.46 -13.25 7.10
C THR A 217 10.19 -13.78 7.75
N ALA A 218 10.12 -15.10 7.98
CA ALA A 218 9.03 -15.62 8.81
C ALA A 218 9.33 -15.36 10.30
N SER A 219 8.31 -14.97 11.06
CA SER A 219 8.39 -14.79 12.51
C SER A 219 8.70 -16.14 13.19
N ASP A 220 9.72 -16.16 14.03
CA ASP A 220 10.02 -17.32 14.89
C ASP A 220 9.28 -17.15 16.23
N ARG A 221 8.12 -17.79 16.32
CA ARG A 221 7.26 -17.75 17.53
C ARG A 221 7.93 -18.34 18.77
N THR A 222 9.10 -18.97 18.64
CA THR A 222 9.87 -19.53 19.76
C THR A 222 10.84 -18.53 20.38
N VAL A 223 11.14 -17.44 19.67
CA VAL A 223 12.02 -16.37 20.12
C VAL A 223 11.18 -15.18 20.57
N LEU A 224 11.38 -14.73 21.80
CA LEU A 224 10.80 -13.48 22.28
C LEU A 224 11.64 -12.32 21.75
N VAL A 225 11.07 -11.50 20.88
CA VAL A 225 11.67 -10.24 20.46
C VAL A 225 11.22 -9.13 21.41
N GLU A 226 12.09 -8.19 21.69
CA GLU A 226 11.79 -7.08 22.63
C GLU A 226 10.90 -6.02 21.98
N SER A 227 11.00 -5.85 20.67
CA SER A 227 10.30 -4.84 19.90
C SER A 227 9.47 -5.48 18.78
N ILE A 228 8.26 -4.97 18.58
CA ILE A 228 7.35 -5.34 17.50
C ILE A 228 6.78 -4.08 16.84
N SER A 229 6.38 -4.20 15.59
CA SER A 229 5.55 -3.19 14.92
C SER A 229 4.11 -3.71 14.86
N VAL A 230 3.16 -2.89 15.32
CA VAL A 230 1.74 -3.27 15.49
C VAL A 230 0.87 -2.47 14.53
N PHE A 231 0.02 -3.15 13.80
CA PHE A 231 -0.92 -2.54 12.85
C PHE A 231 -2.35 -2.78 13.29
N VAL A 232 -3.18 -1.76 13.17
CA VAL A 232 -4.59 -1.79 13.59
C VAL A 232 -5.51 -1.36 12.46
N SER A 233 -6.68 -2.01 12.40
CA SER A 233 -7.85 -1.54 11.67
C SER A 233 -8.83 -0.92 12.64
N LEU A 234 -9.44 0.19 12.25
CA LEU A 234 -10.41 0.94 13.07
C LEU A 234 -11.81 0.76 12.51
N LYS A 235 -12.82 0.83 13.39
CA LYS A 235 -14.24 0.82 13.00
C LYS A 235 -14.65 2.09 12.25
N GLU A 236 -14.08 3.22 12.65
CA GLU A 236 -14.36 4.54 12.08
C GLU A 236 -13.06 5.17 11.61
N VAL A 237 -12.97 5.48 10.32
CA VAL A 237 -11.75 5.94 9.66
C VAL A 237 -11.58 7.45 9.78
N GLU A 238 -12.68 8.21 9.99
CA GLU A 238 -12.66 9.67 10.09
C GLU A 238 -11.83 10.20 11.25
N GLU A 239 -11.62 9.39 12.29
CA GLU A 239 -10.86 9.78 13.50
C GLU A 239 -9.46 9.18 13.59
N VAL A 240 -8.94 8.63 12.49
CA VAL A 240 -7.68 7.87 12.48
C VAL A 240 -6.50 8.64 13.08
N TYR A 241 -6.36 9.92 12.77
CA TYR A 241 -5.27 10.75 13.32
C TYR A 241 -5.45 11.04 14.80
N ASN A 242 -6.68 11.34 15.25
CA ASN A 242 -7.00 11.53 16.66
C ASN A 242 -6.78 10.23 17.43
N TYR A 243 -7.11 9.10 16.82
CA TYR A 243 -6.85 7.79 17.40
C TYR A 243 -5.36 7.54 17.58
N ALA A 244 -4.56 7.76 16.54
CA ALA A 244 -3.13 7.54 16.55
C ALA A 244 -2.44 8.36 17.66
N ASP A 245 -2.68 9.68 17.69
CA ASP A 245 -2.11 10.59 18.67
C ASP A 245 -2.60 10.31 20.11
N GLY A 246 -3.88 9.99 20.26
CA GLY A 246 -4.49 9.78 21.59
C GLY A 246 -4.15 8.43 22.20
N THR A 247 -3.84 7.40 21.41
CA THR A 247 -3.61 6.03 21.89
C THR A 247 -2.18 5.83 22.36
N ALA A 248 -1.19 6.43 21.70
CA ALA A 248 0.22 6.33 22.07
C ALA A 248 0.91 7.70 21.88
N PRO A 249 0.67 8.68 22.80
CA PRO A 249 1.27 9.99 22.70
C PRO A 249 2.81 9.91 22.68
N GLY A 250 3.42 10.45 21.63
CA GLY A 250 4.87 10.47 21.44
C GLY A 250 5.48 9.17 20.92
N ALA A 251 4.66 8.18 20.57
CA ALA A 251 5.14 7.00 19.84
C ALA A 251 5.27 7.30 18.34
N ASP A 252 6.21 6.60 17.69
CA ASP A 252 6.34 6.64 16.24
C ASP A 252 5.20 5.82 15.62
N TYR A 253 4.40 6.48 14.76
CA TYR A 253 3.32 5.81 14.03
C TYR A 253 3.25 6.25 12.57
N ALA A 254 2.67 5.41 11.73
CA ALA A 254 2.28 5.75 10.38
C ALA A 254 0.78 5.55 10.18
N VAL A 255 0.19 6.41 9.35
CA VAL A 255 -1.19 6.28 8.90
C VAL A 255 -1.19 5.82 7.45
N ASN A 256 -2.04 4.84 7.13
CA ASN A 256 -2.21 4.36 5.77
C ASN A 256 -2.97 5.39 4.92
N SER A 257 -2.25 6.41 4.47
CA SER A 257 -2.82 7.53 3.72
C SER A 257 -3.46 7.12 2.39
N LYS A 258 -3.19 5.90 1.91
CA LYS A 258 -3.81 5.38 0.68
C LYS A 258 -5.29 5.05 0.85
N LEU A 259 -5.69 4.64 2.06
CA LEU A 259 -7.10 4.40 2.40
C LEU A 259 -7.85 5.67 2.82
N LEU A 260 -7.16 6.80 3.03
CA LEU A 260 -7.75 8.05 3.52
C LEU A 260 -7.91 9.12 2.43
N GLN A 261 -7.56 8.85 1.17
CA GLN A 261 -7.59 9.84 0.08
C GLN A 261 -8.94 9.91 -0.66
N GLU A 262 -10.04 9.57 -0.01
CA GLU A 262 -11.40 9.68 -0.56
C GLU A 262 -12.24 10.81 0.05
#